data_ff702c37770f6ac42278e4299977ff09
#
_entry.id   ff702c37770f6ac42278e4299977ff09
#
_cell.length_a   1.000
_cell.length_b   1.000
_cell.length_c   1.000
_cell.angle_alpha   90.00
_cell.angle_beta   90.00
_cell.angle_gamma   90.00
#
_symmetry.space_group_name_H-M   'P 1'
#
loop_
_entity.id
_entity.type
_entity.pdbx_description
1 polymer ?
#
loop_
_entity_poly.entity_id
_entity_poly.type
_entity_poly.pdbx_seq_one_letter_code
_entity_poly.pdbx_strand_id
1 'polypeptide(L)'
;MAVTRNNLSMKMNGKVGAYSFYTSTGGRQVARIANNSSNYGETAKRTVAMQTRRSRWGNLVSFYSANKDLMARAYERKGSNLSDYNRFMQLNIPLATVSLVKDDFMRGMAILQEYVIADGSLPEIDVAEIGEEGCVFNLLTSLDGEFAAYTIGQISVDLLDHNPQLQEGDQVTFVSYTNAGSTPSTIRIYRHLCEVTIDPKSAVSFGTLKYANIVAGNGLKVVLAGQGNVFGQAIIHSRSVGGSLLVSRAKITLNNDTLVRQFSAPEAVKKAIDSYGVDAEKLLEPGSPEQPSPAPTPSLATISAVFTPEAAGSLEIIDNETQETFQAPASFPVGKSVKLNFAPNFGYTLAVEPNPADRNNYIVEGSVAFKVTGTTAG
;
A
#
# COMPACT_ATOMS: atom_id res chain seq x y z
N MET A 1 -5.14 -0.16 27.45
CA MET A 1 -5.65 1.21 27.28
C MET A 1 -7.05 1.26 27.86
N ALA A 2 -7.32 2.11 28.85
CA ALA A 2 -8.66 2.23 29.43
C ALA A 2 -9.43 3.33 28.69
N VAL A 3 -10.64 3.03 28.23
CA VAL A 3 -11.53 3.97 27.57
C VAL A 3 -12.77 4.13 28.42
N THR A 4 -12.98 5.34 28.96
CA THR A 4 -14.22 5.64 29.68
C THR A 4 -15.24 6.33 28.77
N ARG A 5 -16.45 5.78 28.72
CA ARG A 5 -17.62 6.39 28.07
C ARG A 5 -18.54 6.95 29.14
N ASN A 6 -18.19 8.06 29.75
CA ASN A 6 -19.06 8.65 30.78
C ASN A 6 -19.54 10.03 30.32
N ASN A 7 -20.85 10.18 30.15
CA ASN A 7 -21.50 11.42 29.70
C ASN A 7 -21.46 12.56 30.76
N LEU A 8 -20.94 12.28 31.94
CA LEU A 8 -20.87 13.21 33.07
C LEU A 8 -19.46 13.68 33.41
N SER A 9 -18.43 13.22 32.68
CA SER A 9 -17.06 13.60 33.01
C SER A 9 -16.64 14.89 32.34
N MET A 10 -16.08 15.81 33.12
CA MET A 10 -15.32 16.95 32.59
C MET A 10 -14.29 16.42 31.59
N LYS A 11 -14.25 17.05 30.42
CA LYS A 11 -13.21 16.76 29.41
C LYS A 11 -11.85 17.08 30.03
N MET A 12 -11.12 16.07 30.41
CA MET A 12 -9.77 16.22 30.96
C MET A 12 -8.77 16.24 29.82
N ASN A 13 -7.99 17.30 29.72
CA ASN A 13 -6.84 17.39 28.81
C ASN A 13 -5.61 17.74 29.63
N GLY A 14 -4.49 17.06 29.35
CA GLY A 14 -3.25 17.33 30.04
C GLY A 14 -2.73 16.13 30.84
N LYS A 15 -1.73 16.36 31.69
CA LYS A 15 -1.04 15.35 32.49
C LYS A 15 -1.49 15.44 33.95
N VAL A 16 -1.93 14.33 34.50
CA VAL A 16 -2.26 14.19 35.94
C VAL A 16 -1.51 12.99 36.49
N GLY A 17 -0.50 13.24 37.30
CA GLY A 17 0.35 12.20 37.86
C GLY A 17 1.02 11.35 36.78
N ALA A 18 0.82 10.03 36.84
CA ALA A 18 1.35 9.08 35.89
C ALA A 18 0.52 8.97 34.59
N TYR A 19 -0.56 9.73 34.43
CA TYR A 19 -1.46 9.61 33.29
C TYR A 19 -1.50 10.89 32.47
N SER A 20 -1.57 10.72 31.15
CA SER A 20 -1.85 11.80 30.18
C SER A 20 -3.24 11.56 29.59
N PHE A 21 -4.08 12.58 29.64
CA PHE A 21 -5.44 12.59 29.14
C PHE A 21 -5.53 13.45 27.90
N TYR A 22 -6.25 12.97 26.89
CA TYR A 22 -6.57 13.75 25.69
C TYR A 22 -7.89 13.29 25.09
N THR A 23 -8.53 14.20 24.37
CA THR A 23 -9.73 13.86 23.59
C THR A 23 -9.31 13.44 22.20
N SER A 24 -9.63 12.21 21.79
CA SER A 24 -9.37 11.73 20.43
C SER A 24 -10.34 12.34 19.43
N THR A 25 -9.99 12.28 18.14
CA THR A 25 -10.89 12.57 17.02
C THR A 25 -12.12 11.67 17.16
N GLY A 26 -13.31 12.23 17.35
CA GLY A 26 -14.54 11.49 17.69
C GLY A 26 -14.98 11.65 19.15
N GLY A 27 -14.37 12.56 19.92
CA GLY A 27 -14.85 13.00 21.23
C GLY A 27 -14.59 12.02 22.38
N ARG A 28 -13.81 10.94 22.16
CA ARG A 28 -13.48 9.96 23.21
C ARG A 28 -12.35 10.48 24.10
N GLN A 29 -12.56 10.41 25.41
CA GLN A 29 -11.50 10.63 26.38
C GLN A 29 -10.57 9.43 26.41
N VAL A 30 -9.28 9.65 26.26
CA VAL A 30 -8.24 8.63 26.32
C VAL A 30 -7.29 8.95 27.45
N ALA A 31 -7.12 8.00 28.36
CA ALA A 31 -6.09 8.03 29.37
C ALA A 31 -4.97 7.07 28.96
N ARG A 32 -3.75 7.53 28.95
CA ARG A 32 -2.56 6.69 28.78
C ARG A 32 -1.56 6.97 29.90
N ILE A 33 -0.74 6.01 30.22
CA ILE A 33 0.39 6.26 31.13
C ILE A 33 1.25 7.35 30.49
N ALA A 34 1.43 8.46 31.21
CA ALA A 34 2.30 9.52 30.77
C ALA A 34 3.73 8.96 30.69
N ASN A 35 4.33 9.04 29.53
CA ASN A 35 5.75 8.74 29.42
C ASN A 35 6.49 9.78 30.25
N ASN A 36 7.08 9.37 31.36
CA ASN A 36 7.98 10.24 32.10
C ASN A 36 9.17 10.55 31.23
N SER A 37 9.46 11.83 31.03
CA SER A 37 10.61 12.29 30.25
C SER A 37 11.95 11.77 30.78
N SER A 38 12.00 11.36 32.05
CA SER A 38 13.16 10.67 32.66
C SER A 38 13.50 9.34 31.99
N ASN A 39 12.54 8.65 31.35
CA ASN A 39 12.79 7.42 30.60
C ASN A 39 13.21 7.69 29.13
N TYR A 40 13.22 8.93 28.69
CA TYR A 40 13.76 9.33 27.39
C TYR A 40 15.23 9.75 27.44
N GLY A 41 15.83 9.85 28.65
CA GLY A 41 17.25 10.03 28.84
C GLY A 41 17.98 8.72 28.58
N GLU A 42 19.07 8.74 27.89
CA GLU A 42 20.16 7.77 27.65
C GLU A 42 19.85 6.25 27.60
N THR A 43 18.78 5.78 28.18
CA THR A 43 18.45 4.35 28.33
C THR A 43 17.36 3.80 27.38
N ALA A 44 16.71 4.64 26.58
CA ALA A 44 15.84 4.13 25.53
C ALA A 44 16.71 3.45 24.47
N LYS A 45 16.75 2.12 24.49
CA LYS A 45 17.47 1.31 23.50
C LYS A 45 17.03 1.71 22.10
N ARG A 46 17.80 2.55 21.45
CA ARG A 46 17.55 2.99 20.07
C ARG A 46 18.08 1.89 19.16
N THR A 47 17.20 1.08 18.59
CA THR A 47 17.60 0.06 17.62
C THR A 47 17.83 0.69 16.24
N VAL A 48 18.68 0.06 15.42
CA VAL A 48 18.91 0.45 14.02
C VAL A 48 17.57 0.58 13.28
N ALA A 49 16.67 -0.39 13.43
CA ALA A 49 15.34 -0.38 12.79
C ALA A 49 14.49 0.84 13.19
N MET A 50 14.52 1.26 14.46
CA MET A 50 13.81 2.46 14.92
C MET A 50 14.38 3.73 14.30
N GLN A 51 15.70 3.86 14.24
CA GLN A 51 16.35 5.04 13.69
C GLN A 51 16.21 5.10 12.17
N THR A 52 16.34 3.97 11.49
CA THR A 52 16.06 3.87 10.05
C THR A 52 14.61 4.30 9.75
N ARG A 53 13.64 3.81 10.51
CA ARG A 53 12.24 4.26 10.34
C ARG A 53 12.09 5.76 10.58
N ARG A 54 12.78 6.32 11.57
CA ARG A 54 12.76 7.74 11.87
C ARG A 54 13.37 8.57 10.73
N SER A 55 14.49 8.14 10.14
CA SER A 55 15.11 8.82 9.01
C SER A 55 14.25 8.82 7.74
N ARG A 56 13.44 7.77 7.55
CA ARG A 56 12.49 7.64 6.43
C ARG A 56 11.23 8.49 6.62
N TRP A 57 10.85 8.75 7.86
CA TRP A 57 9.65 9.54 8.19
C TRP A 57 9.66 10.92 7.55
N GLY A 58 10.81 11.56 7.47
CA GLY A 58 10.94 12.90 6.90
C GLY A 58 10.44 12.97 5.45
N ASN A 59 10.82 12.01 4.60
CA ASN A 59 10.39 11.98 3.20
C ASN A 59 8.86 11.78 3.07
N LEU A 60 8.29 10.88 3.88
CA LEU A 60 6.84 10.66 3.93
C LEU A 60 6.07 11.94 4.30
N VAL A 61 6.53 12.64 5.35
CA VAL A 61 5.89 13.88 5.82
C VAL A 61 5.98 14.97 4.77
N SER A 62 7.15 15.14 4.16
CA SER A 62 7.35 16.14 3.09
C SER A 62 6.43 15.86 1.91
N PHE A 63 6.34 14.61 1.48
CA PHE A 63 5.46 14.19 0.38
C PHE A 63 3.98 14.45 0.72
N TYR A 64 3.52 14.00 1.89
CA TYR A 64 2.13 14.23 2.30
C TYR A 64 1.79 15.71 2.39
N SER A 65 2.68 16.51 2.98
CA SER A 65 2.45 17.95 3.17
C SER A 65 2.30 18.70 1.84
N ALA A 66 3.08 18.29 0.83
CA ALA A 66 3.00 18.86 -0.52
C ALA A 66 1.73 18.41 -1.29
N ASN A 67 1.09 17.32 -0.85
CA ASN A 67 -0.05 16.71 -1.55
C ASN A 67 -1.31 16.63 -0.70
N LYS A 68 -1.39 17.38 0.39
CA LYS A 68 -2.48 17.32 1.37
C LYS A 68 -3.86 17.56 0.76
N ASP A 69 -3.96 18.47 -0.19
CA ASP A 69 -5.19 18.81 -0.91
C ASP A 69 -5.68 17.66 -1.80
N LEU A 70 -4.79 17.05 -2.57
CA LEU A 70 -5.10 15.87 -3.40
C LEU A 70 -5.55 14.68 -2.54
N MET A 71 -4.87 14.48 -1.40
CA MET A 71 -5.14 13.34 -0.51
C MET A 71 -6.33 13.58 0.42
N ALA A 72 -6.90 14.78 0.45
CA ALA A 72 -8.11 15.06 1.20
C ALA A 72 -9.26 14.22 0.63
N ARG A 73 -9.82 13.33 1.45
CA ARG A 73 -10.86 12.34 1.08
C ARG A 73 -10.43 11.22 0.12
N ALA A 74 -9.13 11.10 -0.20
CA ALA A 74 -8.63 10.06 -1.09
C ALA A 74 -8.57 8.65 -0.43
N TYR A 75 -8.90 8.54 0.85
CA TYR A 75 -8.87 7.28 1.59
C TYR A 75 -10.26 6.91 2.10
N GLU A 76 -11.05 6.29 1.23
CA GLU A 76 -12.38 5.77 1.55
C GLU A 76 -12.31 4.68 2.63
N ARG A 77 -11.38 3.74 2.47
CA ARG A 77 -11.19 2.59 3.37
C ARG A 77 -10.38 2.94 4.61
N LYS A 78 -10.83 3.96 5.34
CA LYS A 78 -10.22 4.31 6.63
C LYS A 78 -11.21 4.09 7.78
N GLY A 79 -10.70 3.67 8.94
CA GLY A 79 -11.52 3.60 10.15
C GLY A 79 -12.03 4.98 10.54
N SER A 80 -13.22 5.04 11.14
CA SER A 80 -13.91 6.28 11.51
C SER A 80 -13.09 7.27 12.38
N ASN A 81 -12.04 6.78 13.03
CA ASN A 81 -11.15 7.57 13.89
C ASN A 81 -9.77 7.85 13.27
N LEU A 82 -9.56 7.49 12.00
CA LEU A 82 -8.31 7.74 11.30
C LEU A 82 -8.44 8.98 10.41
N SER A 83 -7.46 9.88 10.49
CA SER A 83 -7.30 10.97 9.52
C SER A 83 -6.71 10.43 8.22
N ASP A 84 -6.88 11.17 7.11
CA ASP A 84 -6.25 10.84 5.83
C ASP A 84 -4.72 10.74 5.96
N TYR A 85 -4.11 11.62 6.76
CA TYR A 85 -2.69 11.55 7.09
C TYR A 85 -2.32 10.22 7.75
N ASN A 86 -3.06 9.78 8.76
CA ASN A 86 -2.75 8.53 9.45
C ASN A 86 -2.94 7.32 8.53
N ARG A 87 -3.95 7.36 7.63
CA ARG A 87 -4.13 6.29 6.64
C ARG A 87 -3.00 6.27 5.62
N PHE A 88 -2.61 7.44 5.09
CA PHE A 88 -1.44 7.56 4.23
C PHE A 88 -0.19 6.97 4.90
N MET A 89 0.10 7.35 6.14
CA MET A 89 1.26 6.85 6.87
C MET A 89 1.19 5.34 7.09
N GLN A 90 0.02 4.80 7.43
CA GLN A 90 -0.19 3.37 7.62
C GLN A 90 0.14 2.56 6.36
N LEU A 91 -0.30 3.04 5.19
CA LEU A 91 -0.09 2.38 3.90
C LEU A 91 1.36 2.51 3.42
N ASN A 92 2.01 3.64 3.68
CA ASN A 92 3.27 3.99 3.02
C ASN A 92 4.52 3.85 3.89
N ILE A 93 4.41 3.73 5.22
CA ILE A 93 5.58 3.43 6.08
C ILE A 93 6.29 2.13 5.65
N PRO A 94 5.57 1.03 5.34
CA PRO A 94 6.22 -0.21 4.87
C PRO A 94 6.94 -0.04 3.52
N LEU A 95 6.46 0.86 2.67
CA LEU A 95 6.99 1.11 1.32
C LEU A 95 8.15 2.11 1.33
N ALA A 96 8.30 2.90 2.41
CA ALA A 96 9.31 3.95 2.49
C ALA A 96 10.71 3.36 2.63
N THR A 97 11.56 3.59 1.62
CA THR A 97 12.96 3.15 1.58
C THR A 97 13.95 4.30 1.70
N VAL A 98 13.60 5.47 1.24
CA VAL A 98 14.44 6.69 1.23
C VAL A 98 14.66 7.23 2.63
N SER A 99 15.93 7.44 2.99
CA SER A 99 16.33 8.05 4.26
C SER A 99 16.90 9.45 4.00
N LEU A 100 16.28 10.46 4.60
CA LEU A 100 16.73 11.85 4.49
C LEU A 100 17.57 12.27 5.69
N VAL A 101 18.66 12.99 5.42
CA VAL A 101 19.40 13.73 6.44
C VAL A 101 18.50 14.81 7.03
N LYS A 102 18.62 15.06 8.34
CA LYS A 102 17.76 16.00 9.06
C LYS A 102 17.73 17.39 8.42
N ASP A 103 18.88 17.90 8.02
CA ASP A 103 18.97 19.24 7.40
C ASP A 103 18.29 19.31 6.04
N ASP A 104 18.43 18.27 5.22
CA ASP A 104 17.76 18.19 3.92
C ASP A 104 16.24 18.13 4.08
N PHE A 105 15.75 17.34 5.05
CA PHE A 105 14.33 17.32 5.40
C PHE A 105 13.85 18.71 5.86
N MET A 106 14.60 19.37 6.75
CA MET A 106 14.24 20.73 7.26
C MET A 106 14.23 21.78 6.15
N ARG A 107 15.01 21.61 5.11
CA ARG A 107 14.99 22.45 3.91
C ARG A 107 13.87 22.08 2.92
N GLY A 108 13.04 21.09 3.25
CA GLY A 108 11.90 20.64 2.45
C GLY A 108 12.28 19.76 1.26
N MET A 109 13.45 19.09 1.31
CA MET A 109 13.79 18.06 0.33
C MET A 109 12.75 16.93 0.36
N ALA A 110 12.43 16.41 -0.81
CA ALA A 110 11.58 15.23 -0.95
C ALA A 110 12.00 14.43 -2.18
N ILE A 111 12.06 13.13 -2.02
CA ILE A 111 12.32 12.16 -3.09
C ILE A 111 11.01 11.44 -3.41
N LEU A 112 10.68 11.40 -4.70
CA LEU A 112 9.52 10.69 -5.19
C LEU A 112 9.68 9.19 -5.01
N GLN A 113 8.66 8.54 -4.47
CA GLN A 113 8.59 7.08 -4.31
C GLN A 113 7.22 6.57 -4.75
N GLU A 114 7.10 5.26 -4.90
CA GLU A 114 5.86 4.58 -5.27
C GLU A 114 4.86 4.54 -4.11
N TYR A 115 4.40 5.69 -3.68
CA TYR A 115 3.42 5.81 -2.61
C TYR A 115 1.99 5.55 -3.08
N VAL A 116 1.21 4.94 -2.21
CA VAL A 116 -0.26 4.82 -2.36
C VAL A 116 -0.88 6.15 -1.99
N ILE A 117 -1.42 6.85 -2.97
CA ILE A 117 -2.00 8.21 -2.83
C ILE A 117 -3.53 8.21 -2.71
N ALA A 118 -4.19 7.11 -3.07
CA ALA A 118 -5.61 6.88 -2.86
C ALA A 118 -5.87 5.40 -2.54
N ASP A 119 -6.93 5.11 -1.75
CA ASP A 119 -7.31 3.74 -1.37
C ASP A 119 -8.83 3.66 -1.13
N GLY A 120 -9.53 3.00 -2.02
CA GLY A 120 -10.97 2.90 -1.99
C GLY A 120 -11.53 1.67 -2.71
N SER A 121 -12.82 1.71 -3.03
CA SER A 121 -13.60 0.56 -3.52
C SER A 121 -13.75 0.51 -5.03
N LEU A 122 -13.53 1.63 -5.74
CA LEU A 122 -13.63 1.63 -7.20
C LEU A 122 -12.49 0.85 -7.85
N PRO A 123 -12.71 0.27 -9.04
CA PRO A 123 -11.67 -0.41 -9.80
C PRO A 123 -10.46 0.48 -10.03
N GLU A 124 -9.28 -0.08 -9.82
CA GLU A 124 -7.99 0.58 -10.07
C GLU A 124 -7.75 0.72 -11.56
N ILE A 125 -7.18 1.87 -11.96
CA ILE A 125 -6.65 2.09 -13.31
C ILE A 125 -5.13 2.02 -13.18
N ASP A 126 -4.60 0.83 -13.39
CA ASP A 126 -3.18 0.52 -13.21
C ASP A 126 -2.34 0.87 -14.45
N VAL A 127 -1.03 0.82 -14.28
CA VAL A 127 -0.06 1.02 -15.36
C VAL A 127 0.16 -0.30 -16.10
N ALA A 128 0.00 -0.27 -17.41
CA ALA A 128 0.25 -1.40 -18.29
C ALA A 128 1.72 -1.49 -18.71
N GLU A 129 2.36 -0.33 -18.94
CA GLU A 129 3.73 -0.24 -19.43
C GLU A 129 4.39 1.05 -18.94
N ILE A 130 5.68 1.00 -18.67
CA ILE A 130 6.49 2.16 -18.25
C ILE A 130 7.46 2.49 -19.37
N GLY A 131 7.27 3.67 -20.00
CA GLY A 131 8.16 4.20 -21.02
C GLY A 131 9.03 5.34 -20.50
N GLU A 132 10.02 5.72 -21.30
CA GLU A 132 10.87 6.88 -21.02
C GLU A 132 10.07 8.20 -21.11
N GLU A 133 9.08 8.25 -21.99
CA GLU A 133 8.26 9.43 -22.23
C GLU A 133 7.02 9.52 -21.35
N GLY A 134 6.62 8.41 -20.70
CA GLY A 134 5.44 8.37 -19.84
C GLY A 134 4.96 6.97 -19.52
N CYS A 135 3.98 6.88 -18.63
CA CYS A 135 3.33 5.62 -18.30
C CYS A 135 2.10 5.39 -19.18
N VAL A 136 1.97 4.18 -19.69
CA VAL A 136 0.78 3.70 -20.40
C VAL A 136 -0.16 3.08 -19.38
N PHE A 137 -1.40 3.59 -19.30
CA PHE A 137 -2.39 3.11 -18.35
C PHE A 137 -3.40 2.16 -18.99
N ASN A 138 -3.96 1.25 -18.23
CA ASN A 138 -5.08 0.39 -18.62
C ASN A 138 -6.42 1.17 -18.65
N LEU A 139 -6.39 2.34 -19.30
CA LEU A 139 -7.55 3.15 -19.65
C LEU A 139 -7.64 3.16 -21.16
N LEU A 140 -8.67 2.48 -21.68
CA LEU A 140 -8.82 2.26 -23.13
C LEU A 140 -9.43 3.47 -23.82
N THR A 141 -8.96 3.76 -25.05
CA THR A 141 -9.47 4.82 -25.90
C THR A 141 -9.34 4.42 -27.37
N SER A 142 -10.29 4.82 -28.22
CA SER A 142 -10.19 4.71 -29.67
C SER A 142 -9.69 5.99 -30.35
N LEU A 143 -9.49 7.05 -29.56
CA LEU A 143 -9.00 8.33 -30.09
C LEU A 143 -7.52 8.21 -30.47
N ASP A 144 -7.09 9.02 -31.43
CA ASP A 144 -5.72 9.11 -31.89
C ASP A 144 -5.08 10.45 -31.50
N GLY A 145 -3.78 10.39 -31.12
CA GLY A 145 -2.98 11.58 -30.85
C GLY A 145 -3.29 12.22 -29.50
N GLU A 146 -3.17 13.56 -29.46
CA GLU A 146 -3.30 14.31 -28.21
C GLU A 146 -4.77 14.54 -27.84
N PHE A 147 -5.14 14.28 -26.59
CA PHE A 147 -6.48 14.59 -26.06
C PHE A 147 -6.81 16.09 -26.16
N ALA A 148 -5.80 16.94 -26.19
CA ALA A 148 -5.96 18.38 -26.36
C ALA A 148 -6.69 18.77 -27.68
N ALA A 149 -6.70 17.90 -28.70
CA ALA A 149 -7.40 18.11 -29.97
C ALA A 149 -8.92 17.86 -29.85
N TYR A 150 -9.40 17.25 -28.79
CA TYR A 150 -10.78 16.84 -28.59
C TYR A 150 -11.49 17.68 -27.53
N THR A 151 -12.83 17.63 -27.57
CA THR A 151 -13.64 18.13 -26.41
C THR A 151 -13.73 17.10 -25.31
N ILE A 152 -14.01 17.56 -24.09
CA ILE A 152 -14.26 16.67 -22.94
C ILE A 152 -15.42 15.72 -23.26
N GLY A 153 -16.45 16.19 -23.98
CA GLY A 153 -17.57 15.34 -24.38
C GLY A 153 -17.16 14.20 -25.30
N GLN A 154 -16.33 14.45 -26.32
CA GLN A 154 -15.81 13.42 -27.21
C GLN A 154 -14.98 12.38 -26.46
N ILE A 155 -14.08 12.83 -25.59
CA ILE A 155 -13.28 11.96 -24.74
C ILE A 155 -14.17 11.17 -23.79
N SER A 156 -15.19 11.79 -23.18
CA SER A 156 -16.12 11.13 -22.27
C SER A 156 -16.90 10.01 -22.94
N VAL A 157 -17.41 10.23 -24.14
CA VAL A 157 -18.11 9.19 -24.92
C VAL A 157 -17.19 8.02 -25.20
N ASP A 158 -16.00 8.30 -25.71
CA ASP A 158 -15.02 7.26 -26.04
C ASP A 158 -14.59 6.45 -24.80
N LEU A 159 -14.28 7.13 -23.68
CA LEU A 159 -13.90 6.46 -22.46
C LEU A 159 -15.03 5.59 -21.86
N LEU A 160 -16.28 6.04 -21.94
CA LEU A 160 -17.43 5.26 -21.46
C LEU A 160 -17.68 4.02 -22.33
N ASP A 161 -17.48 4.11 -23.63
CA ASP A 161 -17.68 3.00 -24.57
C ASP A 161 -16.63 1.89 -24.37
N HIS A 162 -15.41 2.24 -23.96
CA HIS A 162 -14.30 1.29 -23.85
C HIS A 162 -13.98 0.88 -22.40
N ASN A 163 -14.48 1.59 -21.40
CA ASN A 163 -14.15 1.35 -19.99
C ASN A 163 -15.42 1.18 -19.14
N PRO A 164 -15.97 -0.03 -19.03
CA PRO A 164 -17.27 -0.28 -18.36
C PRO A 164 -17.27 0.07 -16.87
N GLN A 165 -16.11 0.27 -16.25
CA GLN A 165 -15.99 0.72 -14.87
C GLN A 165 -16.31 2.21 -14.68
N LEU A 166 -16.25 3.01 -15.74
CA LEU A 166 -16.56 4.44 -15.72
C LEU A 166 -18.06 4.70 -15.89
N GLN A 167 -18.54 5.81 -15.36
CA GLN A 167 -19.91 6.29 -15.49
C GLN A 167 -19.94 7.79 -15.73
N GLU A 168 -21.03 8.30 -16.32
CA GLU A 168 -21.27 9.74 -16.44
C GLU A 168 -21.28 10.38 -15.06
N GLY A 169 -20.57 11.50 -14.91
CA GLY A 169 -20.38 12.21 -13.65
C GLY A 169 -19.16 11.73 -12.81
N ASP A 170 -18.48 10.67 -13.23
CA ASP A 170 -17.22 10.28 -12.60
C ASP A 170 -16.14 11.33 -12.87
N GLN A 171 -15.19 11.44 -11.93
CA GLN A 171 -14.01 12.26 -12.12
C GLN A 171 -12.77 11.35 -12.27
N VAL A 172 -12.02 11.57 -13.33
CA VAL A 172 -10.71 10.97 -13.57
C VAL A 172 -9.65 12.03 -13.36
N THR A 173 -8.78 11.80 -12.38
CA THR A 173 -7.67 12.71 -12.05
C THR A 173 -6.36 12.07 -12.49
N PHE A 174 -5.74 12.67 -13.51
CA PHE A 174 -4.41 12.32 -13.96
C PHE A 174 -3.39 13.06 -13.11
N VAL A 175 -2.52 12.29 -12.46
CA VAL A 175 -1.50 12.83 -11.56
C VAL A 175 -0.12 12.54 -12.14
N SER A 176 0.66 13.58 -12.39
CA SER A 176 2.06 13.47 -12.78
C SER A 176 2.94 14.21 -11.77
N TYR A 177 4.01 13.56 -11.36
CA TYR A 177 5.02 14.12 -10.47
C TYR A 177 6.36 14.16 -11.15
N THR A 178 7.13 15.21 -10.87
CA THR A 178 8.54 15.30 -11.26
C THR A 178 9.40 15.52 -10.02
N ASN A 179 10.57 14.87 -9.98
CA ASN A 179 11.65 15.27 -9.08
C ASN A 179 12.61 16.17 -9.84
N ALA A 180 12.81 17.39 -9.37
CA ALA A 180 13.71 18.36 -9.94
C ALA A 180 14.61 18.98 -8.88
N GLY A 181 15.85 19.29 -9.28
CA GLY A 181 16.89 19.85 -8.43
C GLY A 181 18.26 19.25 -8.79
N SER A 182 19.32 20.05 -8.69
CA SER A 182 20.69 19.67 -9.05
C SER A 182 21.55 19.21 -7.88
N THR A 183 21.11 19.51 -6.65
CA THR A 183 21.83 19.13 -5.42
C THR A 183 20.84 18.52 -4.42
N PRO A 184 21.28 17.69 -3.46
CA PRO A 184 20.42 17.10 -2.47
C PRO A 184 19.47 18.09 -1.80
N SER A 185 19.99 19.25 -1.35
CA SER A 185 19.20 20.28 -0.67
C SER A 185 18.19 21.02 -1.56
N THR A 186 18.27 20.86 -2.89
CA THR A 186 17.37 21.52 -3.85
C THR A 186 16.36 20.60 -4.47
N ILE A 187 16.47 19.28 -4.29
CA ILE A 187 15.54 18.30 -4.86
C ILE A 187 14.15 18.49 -4.25
N ARG A 188 13.18 18.73 -5.12
CA ARG A 188 11.76 18.93 -4.76
C ARG A 188 10.87 18.08 -5.63
N ILE A 189 9.67 17.81 -5.14
CA ILE A 189 8.60 17.18 -5.90
C ILE A 189 7.67 18.27 -6.41
N TYR A 190 7.46 18.28 -7.71
CA TYR A 190 6.45 19.10 -8.38
C TYR A 190 5.32 18.20 -8.85
N ARG A 191 4.09 18.66 -8.64
CA ARG A 191 2.88 17.92 -8.98
C ARG A 191 2.11 18.66 -10.07
N HIS A 192 1.66 17.92 -11.05
CA HIS A 192 0.79 18.36 -12.12
C HIS A 192 -0.51 17.53 -12.08
N LEU A 193 -1.65 18.19 -12.08
CA LEU A 193 -2.96 17.55 -12.06
C LEU A 193 -3.77 17.97 -13.29
N CYS A 194 -4.34 16.98 -13.96
CA CYS A 194 -5.39 17.17 -14.93
C CYS A 194 -6.65 16.45 -14.44
N GLU A 195 -7.69 17.20 -14.11
CA GLU A 195 -8.95 16.68 -13.59
C GLU A 195 -10.01 16.76 -14.66
N VAL A 196 -10.63 15.62 -14.95
CA VAL A 196 -11.66 15.50 -16.00
C VAL A 196 -12.90 14.89 -15.37
N THR A 197 -14.02 15.61 -15.48
CA THR A 197 -15.34 15.04 -15.19
C THR A 197 -15.87 14.39 -16.47
N ILE A 198 -16.29 13.15 -16.38
CA ILE A 198 -16.90 12.40 -17.48
C ILE A 198 -18.28 13.01 -17.77
N ASP A 199 -18.34 13.86 -18.79
CA ASP A 199 -19.56 14.54 -19.23
C ASP A 199 -19.66 14.47 -20.78
N PRO A 200 -20.45 13.53 -21.31
CA PRO A 200 -20.64 13.36 -22.76
C PRO A 200 -21.19 14.59 -23.49
N LYS A 201 -21.79 15.53 -22.76
CA LYS A 201 -22.40 16.74 -23.33
C LYS A 201 -21.49 17.96 -23.31
N SER A 202 -20.30 17.84 -22.72
CA SER A 202 -19.38 18.95 -22.57
C SER A 202 -18.78 19.39 -23.92
N ALA A 203 -18.96 20.65 -24.27
CA ALA A 203 -18.32 21.27 -25.43
C ALA A 203 -16.96 21.90 -25.10
N VAL A 204 -16.48 21.80 -23.89
CA VAL A 204 -15.20 22.37 -23.45
C VAL A 204 -14.04 21.61 -24.09
N SER A 205 -13.11 22.33 -24.69
CA SER A 205 -11.89 21.72 -25.23
C SER A 205 -11.01 21.21 -24.12
N PHE A 206 -10.56 19.96 -24.24
CA PHE A 206 -9.63 19.35 -23.28
C PHE A 206 -8.31 20.14 -23.18
N GLY A 207 -7.83 20.70 -24.29
CA GLY A 207 -6.62 21.52 -24.33
C GLY A 207 -6.66 22.79 -23.45
N THR A 208 -7.85 23.19 -22.97
CA THR A 208 -7.98 24.31 -22.01
C THR A 208 -7.70 23.92 -20.57
N LEU A 209 -7.63 22.61 -20.28
CA LEU A 209 -7.31 22.10 -18.97
C LEU A 209 -5.81 22.30 -18.66
N LYS A 210 -5.50 22.52 -17.40
CA LYS A 210 -4.11 22.57 -16.96
C LYS A 210 -3.48 21.18 -17.07
N TYR A 211 -2.24 21.15 -17.61
CA TYR A 211 -1.45 19.90 -17.70
C TYR A 211 -2.12 18.80 -18.54
N ALA A 212 -2.76 19.18 -19.62
CA ALA A 212 -3.48 18.29 -20.54
C ALA A 212 -2.54 17.46 -21.45
N ASN A 213 -1.36 17.06 -20.99
CA ASN A 213 -0.36 16.28 -21.74
C ASN A 213 -0.73 14.80 -21.78
N ILE A 214 -1.92 14.50 -22.29
CA ILE A 214 -2.46 13.15 -22.37
C ILE A 214 -2.57 12.78 -23.83
N VAL A 215 -1.99 11.65 -24.19
CA VAL A 215 -1.91 11.17 -25.57
C VAL A 215 -2.54 9.79 -25.65
N ALA A 216 -3.31 9.55 -26.70
CA ALA A 216 -3.68 8.20 -27.07
C ALA A 216 -2.46 7.50 -27.69
N GLY A 217 -2.13 6.31 -27.23
CA GLY A 217 -0.95 5.62 -27.72
C GLY A 217 -1.03 4.11 -27.51
N ASN A 218 -0.09 3.42 -28.13
CA ASN A 218 0.23 2.02 -27.97
C ASN A 218 -0.98 1.06 -27.87
N GLY A 219 -1.75 0.98 -28.95
CA GLY A 219 -2.85 0.03 -29.06
C GLY A 219 -4.08 0.39 -28.23
N LEU A 220 -4.58 1.62 -28.38
CA LEU A 220 -5.83 2.09 -27.76
C LEU A 220 -5.76 2.35 -26.24
N LYS A 221 -4.60 2.73 -25.70
CA LYS A 221 -4.42 3.05 -24.30
C LYS A 221 -4.04 4.51 -24.08
N VAL A 222 -4.43 5.06 -22.95
CA VAL A 222 -4.05 6.41 -22.55
C VAL A 222 -2.60 6.43 -22.07
N VAL A 223 -1.81 7.33 -22.63
CA VAL A 223 -0.44 7.63 -22.21
C VAL A 223 -0.44 8.98 -21.51
N LEU A 224 0.11 9.00 -20.30
CA LEU A 224 0.36 10.24 -19.58
C LEU A 224 1.81 10.65 -19.83
N ALA A 225 2.02 11.69 -20.63
CA ALA A 225 3.36 12.15 -20.95
C ALA A 225 4.12 12.63 -19.70
N GLY A 226 5.33 12.13 -19.52
CA GLY A 226 6.20 12.48 -18.41
C GLY A 226 6.97 13.77 -18.68
N GLN A 227 7.42 14.41 -17.61
CA GLN A 227 8.27 15.59 -17.67
C GLN A 227 9.51 15.39 -16.79
N GLY A 228 10.69 15.56 -17.38
CA GLY A 228 11.95 15.43 -16.67
C GLY A 228 12.52 14.01 -16.63
N ASN A 229 13.72 13.86 -16.04
CA ASN A 229 14.46 12.59 -16.00
C ASN A 229 13.91 11.58 -14.99
N VAL A 230 13.23 12.06 -13.94
CA VAL A 230 12.57 11.23 -12.92
C VAL A 230 11.16 11.75 -12.76
N PHE A 231 10.21 10.94 -13.15
CA PHE A 231 8.80 11.25 -12.93
C PHE A 231 8.06 10.03 -12.37
N GLY A 232 6.91 10.30 -11.77
CA GLY A 232 6.00 9.28 -11.29
C GLY A 232 4.57 9.67 -11.61
N GLN A 233 3.75 8.70 -11.98
CA GLN A 233 2.41 8.94 -12.48
C GLN A 233 1.40 8.00 -11.84
N ALA A 234 0.16 8.48 -11.74
CA ALA A 234 -0.98 7.71 -11.26
C ALA A 234 -2.28 8.26 -11.85
N ILE A 235 -3.31 7.44 -11.91
CA ILE A 235 -4.67 7.87 -12.20
C ILE A 235 -5.55 7.57 -10.99
N ILE A 236 -6.35 8.54 -10.56
CA ILE A 236 -7.35 8.37 -9.52
C ILE A 236 -8.72 8.48 -10.19
N HIS A 237 -9.50 7.42 -10.09
CA HIS A 237 -10.92 7.42 -10.46
C HIS A 237 -11.74 7.71 -9.21
N SER A 238 -12.66 8.65 -9.28
CA SER A 238 -13.56 8.98 -8.17
C SER A 238 -14.98 9.18 -8.63
N ARG A 239 -15.93 8.85 -7.74
CA ARG A 239 -17.38 8.89 -7.98
C ARG A 239 -18.11 9.39 -6.74
N SER A 240 -19.02 10.33 -6.93
CA SER A 240 -19.88 10.80 -5.85
C SER A 240 -21.19 10.03 -5.83
N VAL A 241 -21.46 9.31 -4.75
CA VAL A 241 -22.70 8.53 -4.57
C VAL A 241 -23.33 8.87 -3.23
N GLY A 242 -24.55 9.43 -3.28
CA GLY A 242 -25.31 9.74 -2.05
C GLY A 242 -24.58 10.65 -1.05
N GLY A 243 -23.74 11.57 -1.54
CA GLY A 243 -22.92 12.46 -0.72
C GLY A 243 -21.62 11.84 -0.18
N SER A 244 -21.35 10.57 -0.47
CA SER A 244 -20.07 9.93 -0.20
C SER A 244 -19.20 9.93 -1.46
N LEU A 245 -17.89 10.15 -1.28
CA LEU A 245 -16.92 10.05 -2.35
C LEU A 245 -16.30 8.65 -2.33
N LEU A 246 -16.54 7.88 -3.38
CA LEU A 246 -15.84 6.63 -3.66
C LEU A 246 -14.59 6.95 -4.48
N VAL A 247 -13.50 6.21 -4.24
CA VAL A 247 -12.25 6.38 -4.98
C VAL A 247 -11.68 5.02 -5.40
N SER A 248 -10.85 5.02 -6.44
CA SER A 248 -10.03 3.86 -6.77
C SER A 248 -8.79 3.80 -5.89
N ARG A 249 -8.19 2.64 -5.80
CA ARG A 249 -6.80 2.58 -5.34
C ARG A 249 -5.91 3.20 -6.40
N ALA A 250 -4.94 4.02 -5.98
CA ALA A 250 -3.94 4.58 -6.86
C ALA A 250 -2.57 4.58 -6.20
N LYS A 251 -1.60 3.99 -6.87
CA LYS A 251 -0.20 3.94 -6.49
C LYS A 251 0.61 4.68 -7.54
N ILE A 252 1.58 5.49 -7.11
CA ILE A 252 2.51 6.15 -8.03
C ILE A 252 3.41 5.10 -8.67
N THR A 253 3.52 5.11 -9.97
CA THR A 253 4.49 4.32 -10.74
C THR A 253 5.61 5.23 -11.20
N LEU A 254 6.85 4.86 -10.91
CA LEU A 254 8.05 5.63 -11.30
C LEU A 254 8.61 5.11 -12.62
N ASN A 255 9.08 6.04 -13.48
CA ASN A 255 9.87 5.67 -14.66
C ASN A 255 11.33 5.35 -14.32
N ASN A 256 11.85 5.92 -13.24
CA ASN A 256 13.25 5.79 -12.83
C ASN A 256 13.38 5.85 -11.31
N ASP A 257 14.07 4.89 -10.74
CA ASP A 257 14.26 4.74 -9.29
C ASP A 257 15.69 5.12 -8.82
N THR A 258 16.49 5.74 -9.69
CA THR A 258 17.89 6.11 -9.37
C THR A 258 18.00 6.92 -8.08
N LEU A 259 17.15 7.93 -7.88
CA LEU A 259 17.12 8.72 -6.65
C LEU A 259 16.70 7.86 -5.44
N VAL A 260 15.74 6.97 -5.63
CA VAL A 260 15.31 6.07 -4.57
C VAL A 260 16.44 5.16 -4.14
N ARG A 261 17.15 4.54 -5.08
CA ARG A 261 18.33 3.70 -4.78
C ARG A 261 19.43 4.48 -4.09
N GLN A 262 19.74 5.69 -4.57
CA GLN A 262 20.79 6.54 -3.99
C GLN A 262 20.50 6.85 -2.52
N PHE A 263 19.26 7.24 -2.17
CA PHE A 263 18.90 7.64 -0.82
C PHE A 263 18.41 6.47 0.07
N SER A 264 18.35 5.26 -0.47
CA SER A 264 18.12 4.02 0.29
C SER A 264 19.38 3.18 0.47
N ALA A 265 20.52 3.58 -0.12
CA ALA A 265 21.79 2.89 0.04
C ALA A 265 22.25 2.88 1.51
N PRO A 266 22.97 1.83 1.96
CA PRO A 266 23.42 1.70 3.37
C PRO A 266 24.15 2.93 3.90
N GLU A 267 25.01 3.55 3.08
CA GLU A 267 25.75 4.77 3.46
C GLU A 267 24.81 5.97 3.64
N ALA A 268 23.79 6.12 2.79
CA ALA A 268 22.82 7.19 2.92
C ALA A 268 21.97 7.01 4.19
N VAL A 269 21.60 5.77 4.50
CA VAL A 269 20.88 5.43 5.74
C VAL A 269 21.73 5.73 6.97
N LYS A 270 23.01 5.34 6.97
CA LYS A 270 23.96 5.62 8.05
C LYS A 270 24.09 7.12 8.27
N LYS A 271 24.39 7.89 7.20
CA LYS A 271 24.50 9.35 7.25
C LYS A 271 23.21 10.01 7.75
N ALA A 272 22.05 9.50 7.35
CA ALA A 272 20.76 10.00 7.83
C ALA A 272 20.59 9.75 9.33
N ILE A 273 20.88 8.55 9.83
CA ILE A 273 20.81 8.21 11.27
C ILE A 273 21.70 9.13 12.09
N ASP A 274 22.97 9.33 11.66
CA ASP A 274 23.96 10.21 12.33
C ASP A 274 23.45 11.66 12.43
N SER A 275 22.79 12.16 11.38
CA SER A 275 22.25 13.50 11.35
C SER A 275 21.16 13.80 12.40
N TYR A 276 20.54 12.76 12.95
CA TYR A 276 19.57 12.89 14.03
C TYR A 276 20.21 12.79 15.45
N GLY A 277 21.54 12.92 15.52
CA GLY A 277 22.27 12.88 16.78
C GLY A 277 22.39 11.48 17.36
N VAL A 278 22.45 10.47 16.51
CA VAL A 278 22.65 9.07 16.87
C VAL A 278 23.85 8.54 16.15
N ASP A 279 24.80 7.97 16.88
CA ASP A 279 25.98 7.33 16.31
C ASP A 279 25.57 5.99 15.66
N ALA A 280 25.52 5.96 14.34
CA ALA A 280 25.11 4.77 13.60
C ALA A 280 26.11 3.63 13.76
N GLU A 281 27.40 3.90 13.93
CA GLU A 281 28.42 2.86 14.13
C GLU A 281 28.17 2.11 15.42
N LYS A 282 27.91 2.82 16.51
CA LYS A 282 27.58 2.20 17.82
C LYS A 282 26.30 1.36 17.78
N LEU A 283 25.35 1.71 16.88
CA LEU A 283 24.13 0.93 16.70
C LEU A 283 24.35 -0.32 15.84
N LEU A 284 25.39 -0.32 15.00
CA LEU A 284 25.70 -1.41 14.07
C LEU A 284 26.78 -2.35 14.62
N GLU A 285 27.44 -2.00 15.75
CA GLU A 285 28.46 -2.85 16.37
C GLU A 285 27.89 -4.22 16.79
N PRO A 286 28.65 -5.32 16.55
CA PRO A 286 28.28 -6.65 17.05
C PRO A 286 28.27 -6.62 18.59
N GLY A 287 27.11 -6.75 19.20
CA GLY A 287 26.92 -6.64 20.65
C GLY A 287 26.04 -5.46 21.08
N SER A 288 25.69 -4.55 20.17
CA SER A 288 24.58 -3.62 20.35
C SER A 288 23.29 -4.41 20.61
N PRO A 289 22.44 -3.99 21.59
CA PRO A 289 21.27 -4.79 21.98
C PRO A 289 20.45 -5.18 20.77
N GLU A 290 20.29 -6.49 20.60
CA GLU A 290 19.70 -7.19 19.48
C GLU A 290 18.75 -6.33 18.64
N GLN A 291 19.15 -6.11 17.39
CA GLN A 291 18.18 -5.78 16.35
C GLN A 291 17.01 -6.76 16.52
N PRO A 292 15.77 -6.30 16.73
CA PRO A 292 14.65 -7.23 16.69
C PRO A 292 14.82 -8.01 15.39
N SER A 293 15.04 -9.32 15.55
CA SER A 293 15.16 -10.24 14.42
C SER A 293 14.11 -9.84 13.40
N PRO A 294 14.42 -9.68 12.10
CA PRO A 294 13.38 -9.49 11.11
C PRO A 294 12.29 -10.48 11.46
N ALA A 295 11.06 -10.01 11.61
CA ALA A 295 9.94 -10.87 11.98
C ALA A 295 10.12 -12.16 11.19
N PRO A 296 10.25 -13.32 11.85
CA PRO A 296 10.71 -14.53 11.21
C PRO A 296 9.92 -14.65 9.93
N THR A 297 10.64 -14.72 8.81
CA THR A 297 9.99 -15.01 7.53
C THR A 297 9.15 -16.23 7.83
N PRO A 298 7.82 -16.17 7.72
CA PRO A 298 6.97 -17.25 8.17
C PRO A 298 7.54 -18.52 7.55
N SER A 299 8.00 -19.45 8.37
CA SER A 299 8.57 -20.70 7.89
C SER A 299 7.44 -21.38 7.12
N LEU A 300 7.66 -21.57 5.82
CA LEU A 300 6.69 -22.23 4.96
C LEU A 300 6.77 -23.72 5.22
N ALA A 301 5.65 -24.34 5.46
CA ALA A 301 5.48 -25.77 5.61
C ALA A 301 4.65 -26.31 4.44
N THR A 302 5.07 -27.42 3.86
CA THR A 302 4.39 -28.03 2.71
C THR A 302 3.45 -29.13 3.17
N ILE A 303 2.21 -29.05 2.73
CA ILE A 303 1.19 -30.10 2.91
C ILE A 303 1.11 -30.90 1.60
N SER A 304 1.31 -32.20 1.68
CA SER A 304 1.21 -33.11 0.55
C SER A 304 0.41 -34.38 0.90
N ALA A 305 -0.03 -35.12 -0.11
CA ALA A 305 -0.68 -36.41 0.07
C ALA A 305 -0.21 -37.40 -1.01
N VAL A 306 0.01 -38.64 -0.60
CA VAL A 306 0.31 -39.74 -1.50
C VAL A 306 -0.85 -40.74 -1.46
N PHE A 307 -1.54 -40.89 -2.57
CA PHE A 307 -2.67 -41.82 -2.71
C PHE A 307 -2.20 -43.16 -3.21
N THR A 308 -2.72 -44.24 -2.58
CA THR A 308 -2.44 -45.62 -3.00
C THR A 308 -3.75 -46.40 -3.07
N PRO A 309 -4.23 -46.81 -4.25
CA PRO A 309 -3.68 -46.48 -5.58
C PRO A 309 -3.82 -44.99 -5.92
N GLU A 310 -3.04 -44.47 -6.85
CA GLU A 310 -3.05 -43.03 -7.22
C GLU A 310 -4.42 -42.55 -7.68
N ALA A 311 -5.21 -43.42 -8.28
CA ALA A 311 -6.58 -43.14 -8.71
C ALA A 311 -7.61 -43.10 -7.56
N ALA A 312 -7.22 -43.31 -6.29
CA ALA A 312 -8.18 -43.40 -5.19
C ALA A 312 -8.83 -42.07 -4.80
N GLY A 313 -8.19 -40.92 -5.07
CA GLY A 313 -8.75 -39.63 -4.72
C GLY A 313 -7.80 -38.47 -4.90
N SER A 314 -8.15 -37.31 -4.33
CA SER A 314 -7.35 -36.08 -4.32
C SER A 314 -7.41 -35.38 -2.95
N LEU A 315 -6.45 -34.48 -2.69
CA LEU A 315 -6.46 -33.58 -1.54
C LEU A 315 -6.53 -32.15 -2.02
N GLU A 316 -7.60 -31.48 -1.62
CA GLU A 316 -7.77 -30.03 -1.75
C GLU A 316 -7.54 -29.37 -0.39
N ILE A 317 -6.85 -28.25 -0.38
CA ILE A 317 -6.55 -27.48 0.82
C ILE A 317 -7.18 -26.13 0.67
N ILE A 318 -8.07 -25.75 1.60
CA ILE A 318 -8.79 -24.49 1.57
C ILE A 318 -8.25 -23.61 2.68
N ASP A 319 -7.78 -22.42 2.33
CA ASP A 319 -7.37 -21.41 3.30
C ASP A 319 -8.60 -20.86 4.05
N ASN A 320 -8.62 -21.01 5.37
CA ASN A 320 -9.78 -20.60 6.18
C ASN A 320 -9.98 -19.08 6.23
N GLU A 321 -8.94 -18.28 5.94
CA GLU A 321 -9.04 -16.81 5.94
C GLU A 321 -9.46 -16.27 4.57
N THR A 322 -8.84 -16.76 3.48
CA THR A 322 -9.07 -16.23 2.12
C THR A 322 -10.14 -17.01 1.36
N GLN A 323 -10.48 -18.24 1.82
CA GLN A 323 -11.37 -19.20 1.14
C GLN A 323 -10.84 -19.66 -0.24
N GLU A 324 -9.54 -19.45 -0.50
CA GLU A 324 -8.89 -19.95 -1.71
C GLU A 324 -8.61 -21.44 -1.60
N THR A 325 -8.78 -22.15 -2.72
CA THR A 325 -8.57 -23.60 -2.81
C THR A 325 -7.27 -23.91 -3.53
N PHE A 326 -6.44 -24.76 -2.93
CA PHE A 326 -5.15 -25.22 -3.44
C PHE A 326 -5.17 -26.74 -3.62
N GLN A 327 -4.55 -27.22 -4.68
CA GLN A 327 -4.29 -28.65 -4.84
C GLN A 327 -2.98 -29.04 -4.15
N ALA A 328 -2.96 -30.20 -3.48
CA ALA A 328 -1.72 -30.69 -2.90
C ALA A 328 -0.74 -31.19 -3.99
N PRO A 329 0.59 -30.92 -3.88
CA PRO A 329 1.25 -30.28 -2.73
C PRO A 329 1.14 -28.75 -2.73
N ALA A 330 0.91 -28.13 -1.57
CA ALA A 330 0.86 -26.70 -1.39
C ALA A 330 1.59 -26.26 -0.12
N SER A 331 2.15 -25.05 -0.12
CA SER A 331 2.94 -24.51 1.01
C SER A 331 2.22 -23.36 1.70
N PHE A 332 2.17 -23.41 3.02
CA PHE A 332 1.50 -22.44 3.87
C PHE A 332 2.42 -21.96 4.99
N PRO A 333 2.26 -20.73 5.51
CA PRO A 333 2.94 -20.29 6.72
C PRO A 333 2.62 -21.19 7.91
N VAL A 334 3.62 -21.52 8.72
CA VAL A 334 3.43 -22.22 10.00
C VAL A 334 2.54 -21.38 10.91
N GLY A 335 1.57 -22.02 11.56
CA GLY A 335 0.54 -21.37 12.38
C GLY A 335 -0.75 -21.03 11.63
N LYS A 336 -0.78 -21.17 10.28
CA LYS A 336 -1.96 -20.90 9.50
C LYS A 336 -3.02 -22.01 9.66
N SER A 337 -4.29 -21.61 9.69
CA SER A 337 -5.42 -22.54 9.72
C SER A 337 -5.93 -22.83 8.32
N VAL A 338 -6.01 -24.10 7.96
CA VAL A 338 -6.51 -24.56 6.66
C VAL A 338 -7.54 -25.69 6.83
N LYS A 339 -8.40 -25.87 5.85
CA LYS A 339 -9.30 -27.00 5.77
C LYS A 339 -8.73 -28.02 4.80
N LEU A 340 -8.67 -29.29 5.22
CA LEU A 340 -8.21 -30.43 4.43
C LEU A 340 -9.41 -31.22 3.90
N ASN A 341 -9.60 -31.21 2.60
CA ASN A 341 -10.66 -31.94 1.93
C ASN A 341 -10.10 -33.13 1.14
N PHE A 342 -10.18 -34.32 1.73
CA PHE A 342 -9.81 -35.57 1.06
C PHE A 342 -11.02 -36.10 0.29
N ALA A 343 -11.00 -35.94 -1.02
CA ALA A 343 -12.10 -36.34 -1.92
C ALA A 343 -11.82 -37.71 -2.51
N PRO A 344 -12.63 -38.76 -2.16
CA PRO A 344 -12.52 -40.06 -2.81
C PRO A 344 -13.05 -40.01 -4.23
N ASN A 345 -12.37 -40.70 -5.14
CA ASN A 345 -12.90 -40.97 -6.47
C ASN A 345 -13.99 -42.06 -6.39
N PHE A 346 -14.83 -42.12 -7.43
CA PHE A 346 -15.93 -43.08 -7.48
C PHE A 346 -15.46 -44.52 -7.22
N GLY A 347 -16.08 -45.20 -6.27
CA GLY A 347 -15.80 -46.58 -5.91
C GLY A 347 -14.70 -46.77 -4.85
N TYR A 348 -14.20 -45.69 -4.24
CA TYR A 348 -13.19 -45.78 -3.19
C TYR A 348 -13.68 -45.21 -1.86
N THR A 349 -13.18 -45.79 -0.77
CA THR A 349 -13.20 -45.19 0.59
C THR A 349 -11.75 -44.93 1.00
N LEU A 350 -11.50 -43.80 1.71
CA LEU A 350 -10.13 -43.34 2.02
C LEU A 350 -9.81 -43.52 3.52
N ALA A 351 -8.65 -44.12 3.79
CA ALA A 351 -8.00 -44.10 5.10
C ALA A 351 -6.78 -43.14 5.00
N VAL A 352 -6.67 -42.20 5.94
CA VAL A 352 -5.66 -41.12 5.94
C VAL A 352 -4.74 -41.30 7.15
N GLU A 353 -3.44 -41.28 6.92
CA GLU A 353 -2.38 -41.38 7.97
C GLU A 353 -1.31 -40.28 7.76
N PRO A 354 -0.96 -39.49 8.80
CA PRO A 354 -1.67 -39.41 10.07
C PRO A 354 -3.07 -38.85 9.91
N ASN A 355 -4.05 -39.32 10.70
CA ASN A 355 -5.41 -38.78 10.63
C ASN A 355 -5.47 -37.43 11.36
N PRO A 356 -5.77 -36.31 10.68
CA PRO A 356 -5.87 -35.02 11.33
C PRO A 356 -7.00 -35.01 12.37
N ALA A 357 -6.73 -34.48 13.56
CA ALA A 357 -7.72 -34.38 14.63
C ALA A 357 -8.92 -33.50 14.23
N ASP A 358 -8.64 -32.38 13.53
CA ASP A 358 -9.65 -31.50 12.96
C ASP A 358 -9.27 -31.17 11.51
N ARG A 359 -10.05 -31.67 10.55
CA ARG A 359 -9.85 -31.42 9.12
C ARG A 359 -10.37 -30.06 8.66
N ASN A 360 -11.26 -29.45 9.42
CA ASN A 360 -11.84 -28.14 9.07
C ASN A 360 -10.96 -26.98 9.56
N ASN A 361 -10.20 -27.20 10.63
CA ASN A 361 -9.32 -26.20 11.24
C ASN A 361 -7.93 -26.81 11.52
N TYR A 362 -7.32 -27.39 10.49
CA TYR A 362 -5.96 -27.93 10.63
C TYR A 362 -4.95 -26.78 10.74
N ILE A 363 -4.22 -26.77 11.88
CA ILE A 363 -3.14 -25.79 12.09
C ILE A 363 -1.86 -26.34 11.46
N VAL A 364 -1.25 -25.57 10.60
CA VAL A 364 0.00 -25.94 9.92
C VAL A 364 1.15 -25.76 10.92
N GLU A 365 1.60 -26.84 11.54
CA GLU A 365 2.72 -26.84 12.52
C GLU A 365 4.07 -27.09 11.85
N GLY A 366 4.08 -27.76 10.70
CA GLY A 366 5.25 -28.11 9.93
C GLY A 366 4.87 -28.85 8.64
N SER A 367 5.87 -29.19 7.83
CA SER A 367 5.62 -29.93 6.61
C SER A 367 5.11 -31.34 6.93
N VAL A 368 4.01 -31.74 6.27
CA VAL A 368 3.34 -33.03 6.46
C VAL A 368 3.06 -33.69 5.12
N ALA A 369 3.26 -35.00 5.07
CA ALA A 369 2.88 -35.84 3.93
C ALA A 369 1.86 -36.86 4.42
N PHE A 370 0.61 -36.74 4.01
CA PHE A 370 -0.43 -37.71 4.30
C PHE A 370 -0.29 -38.95 3.42
N LYS A 371 -0.33 -40.14 4.02
CA LYS A 371 -0.51 -41.37 3.29
C LYS A 371 -1.98 -41.70 3.23
N VAL A 372 -2.52 -41.80 2.03
CA VAL A 372 -3.96 -42.02 1.83
C VAL A 372 -4.14 -43.37 1.12
N THR A 373 -4.74 -44.33 1.81
CA THR A 373 -5.03 -45.65 1.24
C THR A 373 -6.49 -45.74 0.84
N GLY A 374 -6.70 -45.99 -0.45
CA GLY A 374 -8.04 -46.23 -0.99
C GLY A 374 -8.36 -47.68 -0.99
N THR A 375 -9.50 -48.07 -0.41
CA THR A 375 -10.10 -49.39 -0.50
C THR A 375 -11.33 -49.32 -1.39
N THR A 376 -11.47 -50.26 -2.31
CA THR A 376 -12.66 -50.37 -3.18
C THR A 376 -13.89 -50.60 -2.31
N ALA A 377 -14.89 -49.72 -2.45
CA ALA A 377 -16.20 -49.97 -1.84
C ALA A 377 -16.84 -51.18 -2.55
N GLY A 378 -17.04 -52.28 -1.83
CA GLY A 378 -17.67 -53.47 -2.32
C GLY A 378 -19.16 -53.29 -2.65
#